data_cd9368b2475b2ba954dca8c6cb9a7771
#
_entry.id   cd9368b2475b2ba954dca8c6cb9a7771
#
_cell.length_a   1.000
_cell.length_b   1.000
_cell.length_c   1.000
_cell.angle_alpha   90.00
_cell.angle_beta   90.00
_cell.angle_gamma   90.00
#
_symmetry.space_group_name_H-M   'P 1'
#
loop_
_entity.id
_entity.type
_entity.pdbx_description
1 polymer ?
#
loop_
_entity_poly.entity_id
_entity_poly.type
_entity_poly.pdbx_seq_one_letter_code
_entity_poly.pdbx_strand_id
1 'polypeptide(L)'
;MNISWIIERLLTKPVEGPNTDVVITADWRCNGSQDGYSGTCYGSCSFAPPTEGFTPYDQLTEQQVLDWCFANGVDKTAIEANVTQQINDQINPPVVVLPLPWVEPDPLVIAVEDTVADTPAA
;
A
#
# COMPACT_ATOMS: atom_id res chain seq x y z
N MET A 1 -2.21 -15.67 -4.16
CA MET A 1 -2.08 -14.32 -3.58
C MET A 1 -3.45 -13.71 -3.38
N ASN A 2 -3.66 -13.11 -2.22
CA ASN A 2 -4.90 -12.42 -1.91
C ASN A 2 -4.70 -10.92 -2.06
N ILE A 3 -5.52 -10.29 -2.89
CA ILE A 3 -5.49 -8.84 -3.07
C ILE A 3 -6.86 -8.30 -2.68
N SER A 4 -6.89 -7.27 -1.86
CA SER A 4 -8.12 -6.63 -1.44
C SER A 4 -7.99 -5.13 -1.50
N TRP A 5 -9.09 -4.48 -1.80
CA TRP A 5 -9.20 -3.03 -1.86
C TRP A 5 -10.15 -2.57 -0.79
N ILE A 6 -9.79 -1.50 -0.11
CA ILE A 6 -10.65 -0.89 0.88
C ILE A 6 -10.65 0.63 0.71
N ILE A 7 -11.74 1.24 1.17
CA ILE A 7 -11.81 2.68 1.31
C ILE A 7 -11.56 2.98 2.78
N GLU A 8 -10.54 3.77 3.05
CA GLU A 8 -10.16 4.07 4.42
C GLU A 8 -10.87 5.29 4.97
N ARG A 9 -11.17 6.24 4.10
CA ARG A 9 -11.78 7.49 4.54
C ARG A 9 -12.45 8.17 3.36
N LEU A 10 -13.56 8.84 3.63
CA LEU A 10 -14.22 9.69 2.64
C LEU A 10 -14.22 11.11 3.15
N LEU A 11 -13.82 12.03 2.29
CA LEU A 11 -13.93 13.46 2.57
C LEU A 11 -15.18 13.96 1.85
N THR A 12 -16.06 14.59 2.57
CA THR A 12 -17.33 15.04 2.04
C THR A 12 -17.49 16.53 2.17
N LYS A 13 -18.19 17.12 1.20
CA LYS A 13 -18.62 18.50 1.26
C LYS A 13 -20.04 18.50 1.83
N PRO A 14 -20.30 19.18 2.95
CA PRO A 14 -21.63 19.13 3.56
C PRO A 14 -22.75 19.58 2.63
N VAL A 15 -22.49 20.58 1.78
CA VAL A 15 -23.48 21.09 0.84
C VAL A 15 -22.79 21.35 -0.50
N GLU A 16 -23.38 20.83 -1.57
CA GLU A 16 -22.96 21.11 -2.93
C GLU A 16 -24.21 21.29 -3.78
N GLY A 17 -24.60 22.55 -4.01
CA GLY A 17 -25.85 22.85 -4.69
C GLY A 17 -27.03 22.25 -3.95
N PRO A 18 -27.86 21.44 -4.62
CA PRO A 18 -29.02 20.81 -3.97
C PRO A 18 -28.65 19.55 -3.17
N ASN A 19 -27.40 19.13 -3.21
CA ASN A 19 -26.97 17.87 -2.59
C ASN A 19 -26.28 18.12 -1.26
N THR A 20 -26.36 17.13 -0.36
CA THR A 20 -25.70 17.18 0.94
C THR A 20 -24.78 15.98 1.09
N ASP A 21 -23.73 16.15 1.91
CA ASP A 21 -22.76 15.10 2.19
C ASP A 21 -22.20 14.48 0.90
N VAL A 22 -21.69 15.34 0.04
CA VAL A 22 -21.18 14.95 -1.27
C VAL A 22 -19.72 14.52 -1.15
N VAL A 23 -19.42 13.28 -1.52
CA VAL A 23 -18.05 12.78 -1.48
C VAL A 23 -17.22 13.51 -2.54
N ILE A 24 -16.13 14.13 -2.11
CA ILE A 24 -15.21 14.81 -3.00
C ILE A 24 -13.87 14.12 -3.12
N THR A 25 -13.50 13.31 -2.12
CA THR A 25 -12.24 12.58 -2.11
C THR A 25 -12.42 11.26 -1.39
N ALA A 26 -11.82 10.21 -1.93
CA ALA A 26 -11.78 8.91 -1.28
C ALA A 26 -10.32 8.52 -1.05
N ASP A 27 -9.99 8.13 0.17
CA ASP A 27 -8.69 7.55 0.47
C ASP A 27 -8.84 6.04 0.35
N TRP A 28 -8.05 5.45 -0.53
CA TRP A 28 -8.12 4.03 -0.83
C TRP A 28 -6.84 3.32 -0.41
N ARG A 29 -6.95 2.02 -0.24
CA ARG A 29 -5.79 1.17 0.02
C ARG A 29 -5.97 -0.18 -0.67
N CYS A 30 -4.89 -0.66 -1.24
CA CYS A 30 -4.83 -1.99 -1.84
C CYS A 30 -3.83 -2.81 -1.03
N ASN A 31 -4.29 -3.92 -0.51
CA ASN A 31 -3.46 -4.82 0.29
C ASN A 31 -3.31 -6.15 -0.41
N GLY A 32 -2.13 -6.74 -0.31
CA GLY A 32 -1.89 -8.08 -0.81
C GLY A 32 -1.18 -8.91 0.23
N SER A 33 -1.36 -10.22 0.15
CA SER A 33 -0.67 -11.16 1.03
C SER A 33 -0.45 -12.48 0.33
N GLN A 34 0.67 -13.13 0.65
CA GLN A 34 1.00 -14.45 0.14
C GLN A 34 2.07 -15.06 1.05
N ASP A 35 1.80 -16.25 1.56
CA ASP A 35 2.79 -17.04 2.33
C ASP A 35 3.40 -16.26 3.50
N GLY A 36 2.60 -15.44 4.18
CA GLY A 36 3.07 -14.65 5.30
C GLY A 36 3.72 -13.34 4.93
N TYR A 37 3.89 -13.06 3.64
CA TYR A 37 4.41 -11.78 3.17
C TYR A 37 3.24 -10.87 2.79
N SER A 38 3.44 -9.57 2.91
CA SER A 38 2.39 -8.62 2.58
C SER A 38 2.95 -7.39 1.88
N GLY A 39 2.08 -6.75 1.12
CA GLY A 39 2.39 -5.49 0.46
C GLY A 39 1.17 -4.59 0.50
N THR A 40 1.39 -3.31 0.32
CA THR A 40 0.31 -2.34 0.34
C THR A 40 0.61 -1.16 -0.55
N CYS A 41 -0.45 -0.58 -1.09
CA CYS A 41 -0.35 0.65 -1.86
C CYS A 41 -1.59 1.47 -1.48
N TYR A 42 -1.43 2.78 -1.35
CA TYR A 42 -2.54 3.63 -0.94
C TYR A 42 -2.44 4.99 -1.60
N GLY A 43 -3.56 5.69 -1.60
CA GLY A 43 -3.59 7.01 -2.18
C GLY A 43 -4.97 7.63 -2.01
N SER A 44 -5.17 8.74 -2.70
CA SER A 44 -6.42 9.48 -2.66
C SER A 44 -6.90 9.73 -4.09
N CYS A 45 -8.21 9.72 -4.25
CA CYS A 45 -8.83 10.02 -5.54
C CYS A 45 -9.91 11.08 -5.31
N SER A 46 -9.87 12.14 -6.11
CA SER A 46 -10.83 13.23 -6.01
C SER A 46 -11.84 13.16 -7.14
N PHE A 47 -13.06 13.60 -6.88
CA PHE A 47 -14.15 13.51 -7.83
C PHE A 47 -14.74 14.90 -8.10
N ALA A 48 -15.22 15.09 -9.33
CA ALA A 48 -15.95 16.29 -9.69
C ALA A 48 -17.32 16.25 -9.00
N PRO A 49 -17.93 17.43 -8.73
CA PRO A 49 -19.28 17.46 -8.19
C PRO A 49 -20.25 16.72 -9.11
N PRO A 50 -21.23 16.02 -8.55
CA PRO A 50 -22.19 15.30 -9.38
C PRO A 50 -23.08 16.25 -10.16
N THR A 51 -23.28 15.94 -11.44
CA THR A 51 -24.18 16.71 -12.28
C THR A 51 -25.54 16.03 -12.40
N GLU A 52 -25.54 14.70 -12.29
CA GLU A 52 -26.75 13.91 -12.28
C GLU A 52 -26.41 12.56 -11.66
N GLY A 53 -27.43 11.79 -11.34
CA GLY A 53 -27.19 10.46 -10.77
C GLY A 53 -26.57 10.47 -9.39
N PHE A 54 -26.80 11.53 -8.62
CA PHE A 54 -26.27 11.62 -7.27
C PHE A 54 -26.82 10.52 -6.38
N THR A 55 -25.93 9.78 -5.71
CA THR A 55 -26.30 8.76 -4.74
C THR A 55 -26.16 9.35 -3.34
N PRO A 56 -27.23 9.37 -2.53
CA PRO A 56 -27.13 9.86 -1.15
C PRO A 56 -26.05 9.12 -0.37
N TYR A 57 -25.40 9.84 0.54
CA TYR A 57 -24.25 9.31 1.27
C TYR A 57 -24.56 7.99 1.99
N ASP A 58 -25.72 7.89 2.62
CA ASP A 58 -26.10 6.71 3.39
C ASP A 58 -26.46 5.51 2.53
N GLN A 59 -26.49 5.69 1.21
CA GLN A 59 -26.77 4.61 0.26
C GLN A 59 -25.52 4.18 -0.52
N LEU A 60 -24.38 4.81 -0.26
CA LEU A 60 -23.13 4.43 -0.92
C LEU A 60 -22.66 3.08 -0.42
N THR A 61 -22.04 2.32 -1.33
CA THR A 61 -21.34 1.10 -0.96
C THR A 61 -19.85 1.27 -1.22
N GLU A 62 -19.05 0.51 -0.53
CA GLU A 62 -17.60 0.56 -0.73
C GLU A 62 -17.23 0.25 -2.18
N GLN A 63 -17.88 -0.75 -2.76
CA GLN A 63 -17.60 -1.12 -4.14
C GLN A 63 -17.93 0.00 -5.12
N GLN A 64 -19.01 0.73 -4.87
CA GLN A 64 -19.36 1.86 -5.74
C GLN A 64 -18.29 2.94 -5.71
N VAL A 65 -17.78 3.25 -4.51
CA VAL A 65 -16.72 4.25 -4.37
C VAL A 65 -15.43 3.77 -5.01
N LEU A 66 -15.09 2.49 -4.86
CA LEU A 66 -13.92 1.93 -5.53
C LEU A 66 -14.06 2.01 -7.05
N ASP A 67 -15.25 1.72 -7.59
CA ASP A 67 -15.49 1.83 -9.02
C ASP A 67 -15.30 3.28 -9.49
N TRP A 68 -15.71 4.25 -8.69
CA TRP A 68 -15.45 5.66 -9.02
C TRP A 68 -13.95 5.95 -9.07
N CYS A 69 -13.19 5.43 -8.12
CA CYS A 69 -11.75 5.61 -8.11
C CYS A 69 -11.11 5.04 -9.38
N PHE A 70 -11.51 3.83 -9.76
CA PHE A 70 -10.96 3.19 -10.96
C PHE A 70 -11.33 3.96 -12.23
N ALA A 71 -12.47 4.64 -12.24
CA ALA A 71 -12.89 5.46 -13.36
C ALA A 71 -12.21 6.83 -13.38
N ASN A 72 -11.58 7.24 -12.28
CA ASN A 72 -11.02 8.58 -12.10
C ASN A 72 -9.51 8.57 -11.88
N GLY A 73 -8.80 7.69 -12.54
CA GLY A 73 -7.35 7.75 -12.57
C GLY A 73 -6.61 6.76 -11.68
N VAL A 74 -7.33 5.98 -10.87
CA VAL A 74 -6.68 4.92 -10.10
C VAL A 74 -6.57 3.70 -11.00
N ASP A 75 -5.34 3.37 -11.40
CA ASP A 75 -5.10 2.24 -12.29
C ASP A 75 -5.04 0.95 -11.46
N LYS A 76 -6.17 0.25 -11.41
CA LYS A 76 -6.31 -0.98 -10.63
C LYS A 76 -5.23 -2.00 -10.98
N THR A 77 -4.99 -2.22 -12.27
CA THR A 77 -4.03 -3.21 -12.72
C THR A 77 -2.61 -2.84 -12.30
N ALA A 78 -2.23 -1.57 -12.48
CA ALA A 78 -0.90 -1.12 -12.12
C ALA A 78 -0.67 -1.16 -10.61
N ILE A 79 -1.69 -0.78 -9.82
CA ILE A 79 -1.59 -0.81 -8.36
C ILE A 79 -1.45 -2.25 -7.87
N GLU A 80 -2.26 -3.16 -8.40
CA GLU A 80 -2.19 -4.57 -8.02
C GLU A 80 -0.86 -5.19 -8.43
N ALA A 81 -0.32 -4.78 -9.57
CA ALA A 81 1.00 -5.23 -10.00
C ALA A 81 2.09 -4.72 -9.06
N ASN A 82 1.96 -3.48 -8.56
CA ASN A 82 2.91 -2.92 -7.61
C ASN A 82 2.89 -3.71 -6.30
N VAL A 83 1.71 -3.99 -5.78
CA VAL A 83 1.56 -4.78 -4.55
C VAL A 83 2.15 -6.17 -4.74
N THR A 84 1.88 -6.79 -5.88
CA THR A 84 2.44 -8.10 -6.22
C THR A 84 3.97 -8.06 -6.25
N GLN A 85 4.53 -7.01 -6.84
CA GLN A 85 5.98 -6.86 -6.91
C GLN A 85 6.60 -6.69 -5.52
N GLN A 86 5.95 -5.94 -4.63
CA GLN A 86 6.41 -5.79 -3.26
C GLN A 86 6.53 -7.15 -2.57
N ILE A 87 5.54 -8.01 -2.77
CA ILE A 87 5.53 -9.33 -2.16
C ILE A 87 6.59 -10.22 -2.80
N ASN A 88 6.71 -10.21 -4.13
CA ASN A 88 7.73 -11.01 -4.82
C ASN A 88 9.13 -10.60 -4.40
N ASP A 89 9.37 -9.31 -4.17
CA ASP A 89 10.67 -8.82 -3.74
C ASP A 89 11.00 -9.26 -2.31
N GLN A 90 10.00 -9.56 -1.50
CA GLN A 90 10.23 -10.11 -0.17
C GLN A 90 10.53 -11.60 -0.24
N ILE A 91 9.86 -12.32 -1.12
CA ILE A 91 10.06 -13.76 -1.30
C ILE A 91 11.40 -14.02 -1.99
N ASN A 92 11.70 -13.25 -3.04
CA ASN A 92 12.92 -13.37 -3.83
C ASN A 92 13.56 -11.99 -3.98
N PRO A 93 14.26 -11.51 -2.96
CA PRO A 93 14.83 -10.16 -3.02
C PRO A 93 15.77 -10.00 -4.21
N PRO A 94 15.56 -8.99 -5.07
CA PRO A 94 16.45 -8.74 -6.19
C PRO A 94 17.80 -8.18 -5.76
N VAL A 95 17.84 -7.61 -4.56
CA VAL A 95 19.07 -7.07 -3.97
C VAL A 95 19.14 -7.54 -2.54
N VAL A 96 20.28 -8.06 -2.15
CA VAL A 96 20.48 -8.54 -0.78
C VAL A 96 21.78 -7.96 -0.24
N VAL A 97 21.86 -7.90 1.08
CA VAL A 97 23.10 -7.50 1.76
C VAL A 97 23.82 -8.77 2.16
N LEU A 98 25.02 -8.93 1.67
CA LEU A 98 25.86 -10.05 2.05
C LEU A 98 26.93 -9.60 3.04
N PRO A 99 27.43 -10.52 3.88
CA PRO A 99 28.55 -10.20 4.73
C PRO A 99 29.74 -9.75 3.88
N LEU A 100 30.49 -8.79 4.37
CA LEU A 100 31.68 -8.37 3.66
C LEU A 100 32.68 -9.54 3.62
N PRO A 101 33.24 -9.89 2.46
CA PRO A 101 34.05 -11.11 2.34
C PRO A 101 35.34 -11.05 3.16
N TRP A 102 35.80 -9.86 3.52
CA TRP A 102 37.03 -9.69 4.29
C TRP A 102 36.74 -9.56 5.78
N VAL A 103 35.49 -9.72 6.23
CA VAL A 103 35.13 -9.65 7.63
C VAL A 103 34.65 -11.02 8.07
N GLU A 104 35.11 -11.46 9.25
CA GLU A 104 34.71 -12.74 9.80
C GLU A 104 33.18 -12.74 9.94
N PRO A 105 32.47 -13.74 9.41
CA PRO A 105 31.04 -13.81 9.60
C PRO A 105 30.71 -13.92 11.07
N ASP A 106 29.79 -13.11 11.51
CA ASP A 106 29.39 -13.11 12.91
C ASP A 106 28.06 -13.84 13.00
N PRO A 107 28.07 -14.99 13.61
CA PRO A 107 26.81 -15.73 13.70
C PRO A 107 25.86 -15.09 14.69
N LEU A 108 26.23 -14.11 15.31
CA LEU A 108 25.33 -13.48 16.24
C LEU A 108 26.01 -12.52 17.11
N VAL A 109 26.44 -12.89 16.95
CA VAL A 109 26.85 -12.28 17.59
C VAL A 109 27.08 -11.44 18.03
N ILE A 110 27.01 -11.78 18.28
CA ILE A 110 27.07 -11.16 18.76
C ILE A 110 27.74 -10.59 19.27
N ALA A 111 28.03 -11.08 19.53
CA ALA A 111 28.52 -10.64 20.08
C ALA A 111 29.45 -10.18 20.28
N VAL A 112 29.73 -10.57 20.21
CA VAL A 112 30.46 -10.37 20.52
C VAL A 112 31.24 -9.76 20.30
N GLU A 113 31.38 -9.90 20.22
CA GLU A 113 32.02 -9.60 20.26
C GLU A 113 32.76 -8.94 20.10
N ASP A 114 32.99 -9.02 20.31
CA ASP A 114 33.61 -8.54 20.38
C ASP A 114 34.52 -8.25 20.14
N THR A 115 34.62 -8.62 20.25
CA THR A 115 35.38 -8.63 20.19
C THR A 115 36.22 -8.60 19.64
N VAL A 116 36.33 -8.92 19.52
CA VAL A 116 37.07 -9.00 19.19
C VAL A 116 37.68 -8.60 18.50
N ALA A 117 37.66 -8.50 18.50
CA ALA A 117 38.12 -8.13 17.99
C ALA A 117 38.98 -7.97 17.55
N ASP A 118 39.23 -8.38 17.64
CA ASP A 118 39.92 -8.29 17.38
C ASP A 118 40.69 -8.43 16.62
N THR A 119 40.79 -8.70 16.32
CA THR A 119 41.41 -8.86 15.73
C THR A 119 42.01 -8.78 14.89
N PRO A 120 42.28 -8.86 14.74
CA PRO A 120 42.85 -8.57 13.91
C PRO A 120 43.30 -8.80 12.99
N ALA A 121 43.35 -8.91 12.91
CA ALA A 121 43.75 -9.07 12.23
C ALA A 121 44.28 -9.18 11.40
N ALA A 122 44.41 -9.23 11.44
CA ALA A 122 44.69 -9.25 10.56
C ALA A 122 45.24 -9.50 9.79
#